data_405c75b83b79f3e9879e503efb74a6cb
#
_entry.id   405c75b83b79f3e9879e503efb74a6cb
#
_cell.length_a   1.000
_cell.length_b   1.000
_cell.length_c   1.000
_cell.angle_alpha   90.00
_cell.angle_beta   90.00
_cell.angle_gamma   90.00
#
_symmetry.space_group_name_H-M   'P 1'
#
loop_
_entity.id
_entity.type
_entity.pdbx_description
1 polymer ?
#
loop_
_entity_poly.entity_id
_entity_poly.type
_entity_poly.pdbx_seq_one_letter_code
_entity_poly.pdbx_strand_id
1 'polypeptide(L)'
;MFFAVIIGGVGFAVGNGQPNLAVLAVVVVVGLLALFAYLLFAFFIQFYAHAVVLSGSELVAGFKQSVALVRQNLLSTFGYSLILLVGGIVLGGISGLASFAFAPQPADFPFSFPEVSTVLVAVAAVVYILAIAMLGGFYATYSVSFYRSIEV
;
A
#
# COMPACT_ATOMS: atom_id res chain seq x y z
N MET A 1 12.90 5.20 1.81
CA MET A 1 13.58 5.85 2.96
C MET A 1 13.02 5.38 4.31
N PHE A 2 11.70 5.39 4.54
CA PHE A 2 11.06 4.98 5.81
C PHE A 2 11.40 3.54 6.24
N PHE A 3 11.26 2.55 5.35
CA PHE A 3 11.63 1.16 5.61
C PHE A 3 13.11 0.97 5.93
N ALA A 4 13.99 1.75 5.32
CA ALA A 4 15.44 1.68 5.59
C ALA A 4 15.78 2.13 7.02
N VAL A 5 15.07 3.11 7.57
CA VAL A 5 15.25 3.57 8.96
C VAL A 5 14.77 2.51 9.95
N ILE A 6 13.63 1.85 9.68
CA ILE A 6 13.11 0.77 10.53
C ILE A 6 14.05 -0.44 10.48
N ILE A 7 14.44 -0.89 9.28
CA ILE A 7 15.34 -2.03 9.10
C ILE A 7 16.72 -1.74 9.72
N GLY A 8 17.26 -0.54 9.51
CA GLY A 8 18.52 -0.11 10.11
C GLY A 8 18.45 -0.04 11.64
N GLY A 9 17.35 0.49 12.19
CA GLY A 9 17.12 0.55 13.64
C GLY A 9 16.95 -0.83 14.28
N VAL A 10 16.22 -1.73 13.63
CA VAL A 10 16.11 -3.14 14.08
C VAL A 10 17.47 -3.85 13.97
N GLY A 11 18.19 -3.65 12.84
CA GLY A 11 19.55 -4.21 12.68
C GLY A 11 20.51 -3.72 13.74
N PHE A 12 20.46 -2.44 14.12
CA PHE A 12 21.27 -1.89 15.20
C PHE A 12 20.87 -2.46 16.58
N ALA A 13 19.57 -2.63 16.84
CA ALA A 13 19.07 -3.17 18.10
C ALA A 13 19.45 -4.64 18.33
N VAL A 14 19.66 -5.41 17.24
CA VAL A 14 19.98 -6.86 17.27
C VAL A 14 21.48 -7.12 17.02
N GLY A 15 22.16 -6.21 16.33
CA GLY A 15 23.53 -6.42 15.80
C GLY A 15 24.67 -6.52 16.81
N ASN A 16 24.42 -6.22 18.09
CA ASN A 16 25.45 -6.27 19.15
C ASN A 16 25.40 -7.57 20.02
N GLY A 17 24.80 -8.63 19.49
CA GLY A 17 24.82 -9.96 20.14
C GLY A 17 23.87 -10.12 21.33
N GLN A 18 23.29 -9.03 21.83
CA GLN A 18 22.19 -9.05 22.81
C GLN A 18 21.11 -8.07 22.37
N PRO A 19 19.86 -8.51 22.12
CA PRO A 19 18.79 -7.64 21.72
C PRO A 19 18.49 -6.62 22.83
N ASN A 20 18.72 -5.34 22.55
CA ASN A 20 18.33 -4.27 23.45
C ASN A 20 16.84 -4.00 23.29
N LEU A 21 16.02 -4.62 24.15
CA LEU A 21 14.55 -4.50 24.10
C LEU A 21 14.06 -3.04 24.21
N ALA A 22 14.79 -2.18 24.93
CA ALA A 22 14.42 -0.77 25.04
C ALA A 22 14.60 -0.04 23.70
N VAL A 23 15.73 -0.25 23.03
CA VAL A 23 15.98 0.31 21.69
C VAL A 23 14.96 -0.22 20.68
N LEU A 24 14.70 -1.54 20.71
CA LEU A 24 13.70 -2.15 19.83
C LEU A 24 12.31 -1.55 20.05
N ALA A 25 11.89 -1.39 21.32
CA ALA A 25 10.60 -0.78 21.65
C ALA A 25 10.50 0.67 21.13
N VAL A 26 11.54 1.48 21.30
CA VAL A 26 11.57 2.85 20.77
C VAL A 26 11.47 2.86 19.24
N VAL A 27 12.22 2.02 18.54
CA VAL A 27 12.19 1.91 17.07
C VAL A 27 10.79 1.52 16.59
N VAL A 28 10.14 0.55 17.25
CA VAL A 28 8.79 0.11 16.91
C VAL A 28 7.78 1.24 17.15
N VAL A 29 7.82 1.92 18.30
CA VAL A 29 6.89 3.01 18.62
C VAL A 29 7.07 4.18 17.63
N VAL A 30 8.29 4.62 17.39
CA VAL A 30 8.58 5.69 16.42
C VAL A 30 8.15 5.28 15.02
N GLY A 31 8.40 4.03 14.63
CA GLY A 31 7.97 3.47 13.34
C GLY A 31 6.44 3.48 13.18
N LEU A 32 5.72 3.05 14.22
CA LEU A 32 4.25 3.06 14.21
C LEU A 32 3.69 4.48 14.15
N LEU A 33 4.25 5.43 14.91
CA LEU A 33 3.83 6.83 14.88
C LEU A 33 4.07 7.45 13.50
N ALA A 34 5.22 7.20 12.89
CA ALA A 34 5.55 7.69 11.56
C ALA A 34 4.66 7.05 10.48
N LEU A 35 4.36 5.74 10.59
CA LEU A 35 3.41 5.06 9.72
C LEU A 35 2.01 5.66 9.86
N PHE A 36 1.55 5.89 11.07
CA PHE A 36 0.25 6.50 11.34
C PHE A 36 0.16 7.91 10.76
N ALA A 37 1.19 8.74 10.98
CA ALA A 37 1.26 10.07 10.38
C ALA A 37 1.24 10.03 8.84
N TYR A 38 1.96 9.08 8.24
CA TYR A 38 1.94 8.86 6.80
C TYR A 38 0.55 8.45 6.29
N LEU A 39 -0.12 7.52 6.97
CA LEU A 39 -1.47 7.08 6.59
C LEU A 39 -2.49 8.21 6.71
N LEU A 40 -2.42 9.04 7.77
CA LEU A 40 -3.26 10.23 7.91
C LEU A 40 -3.02 11.22 6.76
N PHE A 41 -1.75 11.50 6.46
CA PHE A 41 -1.40 12.39 5.36
C PHE A 41 -1.93 11.86 4.03
N ALA A 42 -1.67 10.58 3.72
CA ALA A 42 -2.17 9.92 2.53
C ALA A 42 -3.71 9.96 2.43
N PHE A 43 -4.41 9.74 3.56
CA PHE A 43 -5.86 9.82 3.63
C PHE A 43 -6.40 11.21 3.28
N PHE A 44 -5.76 12.28 3.75
CA PHE A 44 -6.20 13.65 3.49
C PHE A 44 -5.86 14.14 2.07
N ILE A 45 -4.83 13.60 1.44
CA ILE A 45 -4.43 14.03 0.09
C ILE A 45 -4.87 13.08 -1.03
N GLN A 46 -5.64 12.03 -0.72
CA GLN A 46 -5.98 11.00 -1.70
C GLN A 46 -6.75 11.53 -2.93
N PHE A 47 -7.47 12.65 -2.79
CA PHE A 47 -8.19 13.30 -3.89
C PHE A 47 -7.43 14.45 -4.55
N TYR A 48 -6.19 14.71 -4.14
CA TYR A 48 -5.39 15.80 -4.68
C TYR A 48 -5.25 15.73 -6.22
N ALA A 49 -4.91 14.56 -6.74
CA ALA A 49 -4.77 14.37 -8.18
C ALA A 49 -6.09 14.60 -8.93
N HIS A 50 -7.24 14.21 -8.34
CA HIS A 50 -8.55 14.44 -8.92
C HIS A 50 -8.91 15.93 -8.91
N ALA A 51 -8.62 16.65 -7.82
CA ALA A 51 -8.83 18.09 -7.73
C ALA A 51 -8.03 18.86 -8.79
N VAL A 52 -6.76 18.51 -9.00
CA VAL A 52 -5.93 19.17 -10.02
C VAL A 52 -6.39 18.82 -11.45
N VAL A 53 -6.66 17.54 -11.74
CA VAL A 53 -6.94 17.08 -13.10
C VAL A 53 -8.40 17.35 -13.52
N LEU A 54 -9.37 17.11 -12.64
CA LEU A 54 -10.80 17.21 -12.98
C LEU A 54 -11.35 18.60 -12.72
N SER A 55 -10.97 19.26 -11.63
CA SER A 55 -11.45 20.59 -11.27
C SER A 55 -10.54 21.73 -11.78
N GLY A 56 -9.41 21.40 -12.43
CA GLY A 56 -8.47 22.40 -12.97
C GLY A 56 -7.81 23.27 -11.90
N SER A 57 -7.80 22.81 -10.64
CA SER A 57 -7.26 23.57 -9.52
C SER A 57 -5.75 23.71 -9.61
N GLU A 58 -5.22 24.88 -9.19
CA GLU A 58 -3.79 25.03 -8.96
C GLU A 58 -3.30 24.07 -7.87
N LEU A 59 -1.99 23.75 -7.85
CA LEU A 59 -1.41 22.74 -6.96
C LEU A 59 -1.77 22.97 -5.49
N VAL A 60 -1.62 24.21 -5.00
CA VAL A 60 -1.93 24.54 -3.59
C VAL A 60 -3.44 24.54 -3.33
N ALA A 61 -4.23 25.01 -4.28
CA ALA A 61 -5.69 24.99 -4.20
C ALA A 61 -6.22 23.55 -4.21
N GLY A 62 -5.70 22.67 -5.08
CA GLY A 62 -6.04 21.27 -5.14
C GLY A 62 -5.75 20.52 -3.83
N PHE A 63 -4.63 20.82 -3.17
CA PHE A 63 -4.33 20.28 -1.84
C PHE A 63 -5.38 20.69 -0.79
N LYS A 64 -5.69 21.99 -0.71
CA LYS A 64 -6.71 22.52 0.20
C LYS A 64 -8.09 21.92 -0.07
N GLN A 65 -8.45 21.78 -1.36
CA GLN A 65 -9.70 21.16 -1.80
C GLN A 65 -9.78 19.70 -1.37
N SER A 66 -8.72 18.90 -1.58
CA SER A 66 -8.66 17.50 -1.15
C SER A 66 -8.89 17.39 0.37
N VAL A 67 -8.18 18.18 1.17
CA VAL A 67 -8.36 18.19 2.64
C VAL A 67 -9.77 18.59 3.03
N ALA A 68 -10.35 19.61 2.39
CA ALA A 68 -11.71 20.07 2.67
C ALA A 68 -12.75 18.97 2.35
N LEU A 69 -12.67 18.35 1.18
CA LEU A 69 -13.56 17.26 0.77
C LEU A 69 -13.52 16.07 1.73
N VAL A 70 -12.31 15.64 2.12
CA VAL A 70 -12.15 14.56 3.09
C VAL A 70 -12.77 14.91 4.44
N ARG A 71 -12.53 16.14 4.95
CA ARG A 71 -13.09 16.59 6.23
C ARG A 71 -14.62 16.67 6.22
N GLN A 72 -15.21 17.10 5.11
CA GLN A 72 -16.67 17.19 4.97
C GLN A 72 -17.34 15.83 4.79
N ASN A 73 -16.61 14.84 4.24
CA ASN A 73 -17.12 13.53 3.89
C ASN A 73 -16.32 12.39 4.54
N LEU A 74 -15.91 12.53 5.81
CA LEU A 74 -15.02 11.59 6.49
C LEU A 74 -15.48 10.14 6.43
N LEU A 75 -16.76 9.89 6.73
CA LEU A 75 -17.28 8.52 6.76
C LEU A 75 -17.31 7.88 5.36
N SER A 76 -17.76 8.64 4.37
CA SER A 76 -17.79 8.17 2.96
C SER A 76 -16.38 7.93 2.44
N THR A 77 -15.44 8.86 2.73
CA THR A 77 -14.04 8.75 2.36
C THR A 77 -13.35 7.56 3.04
N PHE A 78 -13.69 7.30 4.32
CA PHE A 78 -13.19 6.14 5.03
C PHE A 78 -13.69 4.83 4.40
N GLY A 79 -14.98 4.74 4.08
CA GLY A 79 -15.55 3.61 3.35
C GLY A 79 -14.88 3.36 2.00
N TYR A 80 -14.65 4.44 1.23
CA TYR A 80 -13.89 4.38 -0.01
C TYR A 80 -12.47 3.83 0.21
N SER A 81 -11.75 4.35 1.21
CA SER A 81 -10.39 3.90 1.53
C SER A 81 -10.33 2.44 1.96
N LEU A 82 -11.37 1.93 2.66
CA LEU A 82 -11.46 0.51 3.01
C LEU A 82 -11.59 -0.38 1.77
N ILE A 83 -12.40 0.02 0.79
CA ILE A 83 -12.53 -0.73 -0.48
C ILE A 83 -11.19 -0.79 -1.21
N LEU A 84 -10.46 0.34 -1.27
CA LEU A 84 -9.11 0.37 -1.86
C LEU A 84 -8.12 -0.50 -1.09
N LEU A 85 -8.18 -0.46 0.25
CA LEU A 85 -7.33 -1.26 1.11
C LEU A 85 -7.55 -2.76 0.91
N VAL A 86 -8.81 -3.21 0.89
CA VAL A 86 -9.15 -4.63 0.64
C VAL A 86 -8.61 -5.09 -0.71
N GLY A 87 -8.82 -4.30 -1.77
CA GLY A 87 -8.26 -4.61 -3.08
C GLY A 87 -6.73 -4.65 -3.09
N GLY A 88 -6.08 -3.71 -2.39
CA GLY A 88 -4.63 -3.68 -2.22
C GLY A 88 -4.10 -4.91 -1.46
N ILE A 89 -4.79 -5.34 -0.41
CA ILE A 89 -4.43 -6.55 0.36
C ILE A 89 -4.57 -7.80 -0.51
N VAL A 90 -5.65 -7.92 -1.28
CA VAL A 90 -5.86 -9.07 -2.17
C VAL A 90 -4.75 -9.14 -3.23
N LEU A 91 -4.49 -8.03 -3.94
CA LEU A 91 -3.45 -7.99 -4.96
C LEU A 91 -2.05 -8.16 -4.37
N GLY A 92 -1.75 -7.47 -3.27
CA GLY A 92 -0.48 -7.59 -2.56
C GLY A 92 -0.25 -8.97 -2.00
N GLY A 93 -1.29 -9.61 -1.48
CA GLY A 93 -1.25 -10.99 -0.98
C GLY A 93 -0.93 -11.98 -2.10
N ILE A 94 -1.63 -11.88 -3.25
CA ILE A 94 -1.35 -12.73 -4.42
C ILE A 94 0.10 -12.52 -4.91
N SER A 95 0.55 -11.27 -5.02
CA SER A 95 1.93 -10.94 -5.43
C SER A 95 2.96 -11.48 -4.44
N GLY A 96 2.69 -11.34 -3.14
CA GLY A 96 3.57 -11.83 -2.07
C GLY A 96 3.69 -13.35 -2.10
N LEU A 97 2.57 -14.07 -2.21
CA LEU A 97 2.57 -15.52 -2.32
C LEU A 97 3.28 -16.00 -3.58
N ALA A 98 3.05 -15.34 -4.73
CA ALA A 98 3.75 -15.64 -5.97
C ALA A 98 5.26 -15.41 -5.82
N SER A 99 5.68 -14.27 -5.28
CA SER A 99 7.09 -13.96 -5.05
C SER A 99 7.75 -14.99 -4.12
N PHE A 100 7.04 -15.43 -3.10
CA PHE A 100 7.53 -16.44 -2.17
C PHE A 100 7.65 -17.84 -2.82
N ALA A 101 6.69 -18.21 -3.66
CA ALA A 101 6.69 -19.50 -4.36
C ALA A 101 7.78 -19.59 -5.44
N PHE A 102 8.14 -18.45 -6.08
CA PHE A 102 9.13 -18.41 -7.17
C PHE A 102 10.52 -17.93 -6.72
N ALA A 103 10.69 -17.48 -5.48
CA ALA A 103 12.01 -17.14 -4.95
C ALA A 103 12.89 -18.38 -4.79
N PRO A 104 14.22 -18.28 -5.02
CA PRO A 104 15.15 -19.34 -4.68
C PRO A 104 15.00 -19.69 -3.20
N GLN A 105 14.65 -20.94 -2.91
CA GLN A 105 14.47 -21.38 -1.53
C GLN A 105 15.84 -21.61 -0.87
N PRO A 106 16.06 -21.09 0.36
CA PRO A 106 17.23 -21.48 1.15
C PRO A 106 17.22 -23.00 1.38
N ALA A 107 18.40 -23.62 1.39
CA ALA A 107 18.54 -25.06 1.56
C ALA A 107 17.92 -25.59 2.87
N ASP A 108 17.86 -24.75 3.91
CA ASP A 108 17.31 -25.09 5.24
C ASP A 108 15.81 -24.76 5.39
N PHE A 109 15.11 -24.44 4.31
CA PHE A 109 13.70 -24.09 4.40
C PHE A 109 12.85 -25.36 4.68
N PRO A 110 12.00 -25.36 5.72
CA PRO A 110 11.28 -26.56 6.17
C PRO A 110 10.21 -27.05 5.22
N PHE A 111 9.89 -26.28 4.18
CA PHE A 111 8.89 -26.62 3.17
C PHE A 111 9.52 -26.59 1.78
N SER A 112 9.49 -27.71 1.05
CA SER A 112 9.82 -27.74 -0.38
C SER A 112 8.55 -27.49 -1.18
N PHE A 113 8.54 -26.41 -1.97
CA PHE A 113 7.47 -26.23 -2.95
C PHE A 113 7.72 -27.17 -4.15
N PRO A 114 6.67 -27.79 -4.72
CA PRO A 114 6.81 -28.59 -5.92
C PRO A 114 7.37 -27.73 -7.07
N GLU A 115 8.24 -28.32 -7.88
CA GLU A 115 8.75 -27.65 -9.09
C GLU A 115 7.59 -27.24 -9.99
N VAL A 116 7.44 -25.93 -10.18
CA VAL A 116 6.38 -25.37 -11.01
C VAL A 116 6.88 -25.29 -12.45
N SER A 117 6.16 -25.89 -13.40
CA SER A 117 6.56 -25.84 -14.80
C SER A 117 6.58 -24.39 -15.31
N THR A 118 7.56 -24.07 -16.18
CA THR A 118 7.69 -22.75 -16.80
C THR A 118 6.41 -22.31 -17.52
N VAL A 119 5.69 -23.26 -18.12
CA VAL A 119 4.41 -22.98 -18.79
C VAL A 119 3.35 -22.51 -17.80
N LEU A 120 3.25 -23.16 -16.63
CA LEU A 120 2.29 -22.76 -15.61
C LEU A 120 2.62 -21.39 -15.04
N VAL A 121 3.91 -21.08 -14.85
CA VAL A 121 4.39 -19.75 -14.44
C VAL A 121 3.99 -18.68 -15.47
N ALA A 122 4.20 -18.95 -16.76
CA ALA A 122 3.84 -18.00 -17.83
C ALA A 122 2.33 -17.76 -17.88
N VAL A 123 1.51 -18.79 -17.77
CA VAL A 123 0.04 -18.67 -17.73
C VAL A 123 -0.40 -17.88 -16.49
N ALA A 124 0.14 -18.19 -15.33
CA ALA A 124 -0.16 -17.46 -14.09
C ALA A 124 0.23 -15.97 -14.18
N ALA A 125 1.37 -15.65 -14.80
CA ALA A 125 1.79 -14.27 -15.02
C ALA A 125 0.83 -13.51 -15.94
N VAL A 126 0.38 -14.12 -17.04
CA VAL A 126 -0.61 -13.50 -17.94
C VAL A 126 -1.93 -13.25 -17.21
N VAL A 127 -2.46 -14.24 -16.49
CA VAL A 127 -3.70 -14.10 -15.71
C VAL A 127 -3.55 -13.00 -14.66
N TYR A 128 -2.42 -12.91 -13.99
CA TYR A 128 -2.12 -11.87 -13.00
C TYR A 128 -2.08 -10.48 -13.62
N ILE A 129 -1.42 -10.31 -14.78
CA ILE A 129 -1.38 -9.04 -15.51
C ILE A 129 -2.79 -8.59 -15.91
N LEU A 130 -3.61 -9.52 -16.44
CA LEU A 130 -4.99 -9.22 -16.80
C LEU A 130 -5.84 -8.81 -15.57
N ALA A 131 -5.67 -9.51 -14.45
CA ALA A 131 -6.36 -9.17 -13.20
C ALA A 131 -5.98 -7.78 -12.70
N ILE A 132 -4.68 -7.42 -12.74
CA ILE A 132 -4.20 -6.07 -12.37
C ILE A 132 -4.79 -5.01 -13.33
N ALA A 133 -4.81 -5.28 -14.64
CA ALA A 133 -5.35 -4.34 -15.62
C ALA A 133 -6.85 -4.10 -15.40
N MET A 134 -7.64 -5.15 -15.17
CA MET A 134 -9.07 -5.03 -14.87
C MET A 134 -9.34 -4.28 -13.57
N LEU A 135 -8.64 -4.64 -12.49
CA LEU A 135 -8.78 -3.98 -11.19
C LEU A 135 -8.30 -2.52 -11.25
N GLY A 136 -7.20 -2.25 -11.96
CA GLY A 136 -6.72 -0.88 -12.18
C GLY A 136 -7.76 -0.01 -12.91
N GLY A 137 -8.39 -0.53 -13.96
CA GLY A 137 -9.48 0.13 -14.66
C GLY A 137 -10.70 0.36 -13.77
N PHE A 138 -11.08 -0.65 -12.98
CA PHE A 138 -12.16 -0.51 -12.00
C PHE A 138 -11.84 0.57 -10.96
N TYR A 139 -10.64 0.57 -10.39
CA TYR A 139 -10.22 1.57 -9.42
C TYR A 139 -10.21 2.98 -9.99
N ALA A 140 -9.71 3.17 -11.20
CA ALA A 140 -9.69 4.48 -11.85
C ALA A 140 -11.11 5.02 -12.02
N THR A 141 -12.04 4.19 -12.53
CA THR A 141 -13.43 4.57 -12.74
C THR A 141 -14.15 4.83 -11.42
N TYR A 142 -13.97 3.95 -10.44
CA TYR A 142 -14.58 4.08 -9.12
C TYR A 142 -14.08 5.32 -8.39
N SER A 143 -12.78 5.61 -8.45
CA SER A 143 -12.18 6.78 -7.83
C SER A 143 -12.72 8.10 -8.39
N VAL A 144 -12.83 8.20 -9.73
CA VAL A 144 -13.40 9.39 -10.39
C VAL A 144 -14.89 9.55 -10.06
N SER A 145 -15.66 8.46 -10.09
CA SER A 145 -17.08 8.48 -9.77
C SER A 145 -17.33 8.90 -8.32
N PHE A 146 -16.54 8.36 -7.40
CA PHE A 146 -16.62 8.70 -5.98
C PHE A 146 -16.25 10.16 -5.74
N TYR A 147 -15.14 10.65 -6.32
CA TYR A 147 -14.73 12.04 -6.22
C TYR A 147 -15.87 12.98 -6.64
N ARG A 148 -16.48 12.74 -7.82
CA ARG A 148 -17.59 13.54 -8.32
C ARG A 148 -18.82 13.51 -7.42
N SER A 149 -19.06 12.40 -6.71
CA SER A 149 -20.21 12.28 -5.81
C SER A 149 -20.09 13.09 -4.53
N ILE A 150 -18.86 13.44 -4.11
CA ILE A 150 -18.58 14.20 -2.89
C ILE A 150 -18.18 15.66 -3.16
N GLU A 151 -17.96 16.04 -4.42
CA GLU A 151 -17.56 17.40 -4.81
C GLU A 151 -18.76 18.40 -4.82
N VAL A 152 -19.99 17.95 -4.62
CA VAL A 152 -21.23 18.76 -4.70
C VAL A 152 -21.40 19.72 -3.52
#